data_5a0520d6cd06cc474e60fb378e9696ef
#
_entry.id   5a0520d6cd06cc474e60fb378e9696ef
#
_cell.length_a   1.000
_cell.length_b   1.000
_cell.length_c   1.000
_cell.angle_alpha   90.00
_cell.angle_beta   90.00
_cell.angle_gamma   90.00
#
_symmetry.space_group_name_H-M   'P 1'
#
loop_
_entity.id
_entity.type
_entity.pdbx_description
1 polymer ?
#
loop_
_entity_poly.entity_id
_entity_poly.type
_entity_poly.pdbx_seq_one_letter_code
_entity_poly.pdbx_strand_id
1 'polypeptide(L)'
;MSDYDFSKTCKLTDLSNKKVLHVTDLVTSASSFTRFWIPSIRDLGGEMVATCYIVDRKQGGTELLKNEGIKIISLTSVDIKLFERAFELGIINSASLKMLKEFIDDPYETMRNFLIAHPEFIEESLKATDPKTPGRIRNLLDNDLYNLKG
;
A
#
# COMPACT_ATOMS: atom_id res chain seq x y z
N MET A 1 -27.67 19.81 5.36
CA MET A 1 -26.58 18.81 5.40
C MET A 1 -26.94 17.90 6.56
N SER A 2 -27.33 16.67 6.31
CA SER A 2 -27.68 15.72 7.40
C SER A 2 -26.38 15.33 8.08
N ASP A 3 -26.34 15.47 9.42
CA ASP A 3 -25.24 14.98 10.25
C ASP A 3 -25.15 13.45 10.09
N TYR A 4 -24.18 13.00 9.32
CA TYR A 4 -23.93 11.58 9.15
C TYR A 4 -23.18 11.10 10.38
N ASP A 5 -23.84 10.27 11.19
CA ASP A 5 -23.25 9.68 12.39
C ASP A 5 -22.34 8.50 11.99
N PHE A 6 -21.05 8.76 11.88
CA PHE A 6 -20.02 7.77 11.57
C PHE A 6 -19.79 6.74 12.69
N SER A 7 -20.43 6.89 13.85
CA SER A 7 -20.32 5.93 14.97
C SER A 7 -21.20 4.68 14.77
N LYS A 8 -22.14 4.72 13.84
CA LYS A 8 -23.00 3.56 13.54
C LYS A 8 -22.33 2.65 12.51
N THR A 9 -21.60 1.67 13.01
CA THR A 9 -21.20 0.52 12.19
C THR A 9 -22.44 -0.27 11.78
N CYS A 10 -22.79 -0.21 10.51
CA CYS A 10 -23.86 -1.06 9.97
C CYS A 10 -23.29 -2.47 9.78
N LYS A 11 -23.81 -3.45 10.53
CA LYS A 11 -23.47 -4.86 10.30
C LYS A 11 -24.24 -5.32 9.05
N LEU A 12 -23.53 -5.39 7.91
CA LEU A 12 -24.09 -5.96 6.71
C LEU A 12 -24.19 -7.49 6.89
N THR A 13 -25.40 -8.02 6.74
CA THR A 13 -25.68 -9.46 6.91
C THR A 13 -25.97 -10.16 5.60
N ASP A 14 -26.33 -9.41 4.54
CA ASP A 14 -26.69 -9.95 3.23
C ASP A 14 -26.39 -8.90 2.14
N LEU A 15 -25.62 -9.29 1.13
CA LEU A 15 -25.34 -8.53 -0.07
C LEU A 15 -25.79 -9.26 -1.33
N SER A 16 -26.68 -10.26 -1.22
CA SER A 16 -27.14 -11.07 -2.35
C SER A 16 -27.61 -10.20 -3.51
N ASN A 17 -27.02 -10.42 -4.69
CA ASN A 17 -27.26 -9.67 -5.93
C ASN A 17 -26.93 -8.17 -5.85
N LYS A 18 -26.12 -7.72 -4.86
CA LYS A 18 -25.68 -6.33 -4.76
C LYS A 18 -24.34 -6.13 -5.45
N LYS A 19 -24.24 -5.03 -6.20
CA LYS A 19 -22.98 -4.52 -6.74
C LYS A 19 -22.41 -3.53 -5.75
N VAL A 20 -21.17 -3.76 -5.32
CA VAL A 20 -20.50 -2.98 -4.29
C VAL A 20 -19.45 -2.08 -4.91
N LEU A 21 -19.52 -0.78 -4.59
CA LEU A 21 -18.43 0.19 -4.78
C LEU A 21 -17.64 0.28 -3.48
N HIS A 22 -16.37 -0.06 -3.55
CA HIS A 22 -15.44 0.14 -2.44
C HIS A 22 -14.78 1.52 -2.53
N VAL A 23 -14.64 2.22 -1.40
CA VAL A 23 -13.97 3.53 -1.34
C VAL A 23 -12.89 3.48 -0.26
N THR A 24 -11.68 3.91 -0.61
CA THR A 24 -10.55 3.96 0.33
C THR A 24 -9.65 5.16 0.03
N ASP A 25 -8.67 5.40 0.88
CA ASP A 25 -7.70 6.51 0.75
C ASP A 25 -6.61 6.19 -0.28
N LEU A 26 -6.00 5.02 -0.21
CA LEU A 26 -4.90 4.64 -1.10
C LEU A 26 -4.86 3.13 -1.40
N VAL A 27 -4.19 2.82 -2.51
CA VAL A 27 -3.85 1.44 -2.88
C VAL A 27 -2.35 1.29 -3.06
N THR A 28 -1.78 0.25 -2.44
CA THR A 28 -0.38 -0.20 -2.61
C THR A 28 -0.36 -1.52 -3.40
N SER A 29 -0.19 -2.64 -2.72
CA SER A 29 -0.24 -4.00 -3.26
C SER A 29 -1.64 -4.65 -3.26
N ALA A 30 -2.67 -3.92 -2.86
CA ALA A 30 -4.05 -4.39 -2.69
C ALA A 30 -4.21 -5.59 -1.73
N SER A 31 -3.28 -5.80 -0.78
CA SER A 31 -3.32 -6.94 0.14
C SER A 31 -4.56 -6.96 1.04
N SER A 32 -5.10 -5.81 1.44
CA SER A 32 -6.36 -5.72 2.18
C SER A 32 -7.57 -6.14 1.33
N PHE A 33 -7.52 -5.88 0.02
CA PHE A 33 -8.58 -6.30 -0.89
C PHE A 33 -8.64 -7.82 -1.00
N THR A 34 -7.51 -8.47 -1.25
CA THR A 34 -7.43 -9.91 -1.46
C THR A 34 -7.66 -10.72 -0.18
N ARG A 35 -7.23 -10.19 0.98
CA ARG A 35 -7.35 -10.90 2.26
C ARG A 35 -8.68 -10.68 2.95
N PHE A 36 -9.32 -9.51 2.75
CA PHE A 36 -10.49 -9.13 3.54
C PHE A 36 -11.66 -8.67 2.68
N TRP A 37 -11.53 -7.58 1.89
CA TRP A 37 -12.67 -6.93 1.29
C TRP A 37 -13.36 -7.78 0.23
N ILE A 38 -12.62 -8.33 -0.73
CA ILE A 38 -13.19 -9.15 -1.80
C ILE A 38 -13.82 -10.43 -1.23
N PRO A 39 -13.13 -11.23 -0.38
CA PRO A 39 -13.73 -12.41 0.26
C PRO A 39 -14.97 -12.07 1.07
N SER A 40 -14.92 -11.07 1.95
CA SER A 40 -16.06 -10.71 2.79
C SER A 40 -17.30 -10.30 2.01
N ILE A 41 -17.13 -9.58 0.89
CA ILE A 41 -18.24 -9.19 0.03
C ILE A 41 -18.82 -10.42 -0.68
N ARG A 42 -17.96 -11.31 -1.19
CA ARG A 42 -18.38 -12.57 -1.82
C ARG A 42 -19.10 -13.51 -0.85
N ASP A 43 -18.63 -13.64 0.37
CA ASP A 43 -19.24 -14.47 1.41
C ASP A 43 -20.64 -13.99 1.79
N LEU A 44 -20.90 -12.69 1.66
CA LEU A 44 -22.23 -12.08 1.84
C LEU A 44 -23.10 -12.12 0.57
N GLY A 45 -22.64 -12.76 -0.52
CA GLY A 45 -23.37 -12.89 -1.78
C GLY A 45 -23.31 -11.68 -2.69
N GLY A 46 -22.43 -10.71 -2.41
CA GLY A 46 -22.24 -9.50 -3.21
C GLY A 46 -21.10 -9.61 -4.21
N GLU A 47 -21.03 -8.63 -5.10
CA GLU A 47 -19.96 -8.48 -6.10
C GLU A 47 -19.30 -7.11 -5.97
N MET A 48 -17.97 -7.04 -5.75
CA MET A 48 -17.21 -5.79 -5.83
C MET A 48 -16.98 -5.47 -7.31
N VAL A 49 -17.71 -4.51 -7.85
CA VAL A 49 -17.64 -4.14 -9.27
C VAL A 49 -16.67 -2.98 -9.54
N ALA A 50 -16.42 -2.15 -8.53
CA ALA A 50 -15.52 -1.01 -8.65
C ALA A 50 -14.88 -0.66 -7.31
N THR A 51 -13.72 -0.01 -7.40
CA THR A 51 -13.11 0.69 -6.27
C THR A 51 -12.70 2.10 -6.66
N CYS A 52 -12.90 3.03 -5.73
CA CYS A 52 -12.47 4.42 -5.86
C CYS A 52 -11.46 4.74 -4.74
N TYR A 53 -10.33 5.32 -5.09
CA TYR A 53 -9.32 5.75 -4.12
C TYR A 53 -8.63 7.05 -4.56
N ILE A 54 -8.08 7.78 -3.59
CA ILE A 54 -7.41 9.05 -3.85
C ILE A 54 -6.05 8.78 -4.49
N VAL A 55 -5.24 7.89 -3.89
CA VAL A 55 -3.84 7.71 -4.27
C VAL A 55 -3.54 6.28 -4.73
N ASP A 56 -3.03 6.15 -5.95
CA ASP A 56 -2.36 4.93 -6.44
C ASP A 56 -0.85 5.04 -6.18
N ARG A 57 -0.32 4.15 -5.35
CA ARG A 57 1.13 4.11 -5.07
C ARG A 57 1.94 3.35 -6.11
N LYS A 58 1.31 2.86 -7.19
CA LYS A 58 1.97 2.15 -8.29
C LYS A 58 2.79 0.92 -7.85
N GLN A 59 2.32 0.20 -6.84
CA GLN A 59 2.98 -0.99 -6.29
C GLN A 59 2.25 -2.30 -6.66
N GLY A 60 1.67 -2.37 -7.85
CA GLY A 60 1.05 -3.57 -8.43
C GLY A 60 -0.41 -3.81 -8.02
N GLY A 61 -0.93 -3.10 -7.01
CA GLY A 61 -2.30 -3.33 -6.53
C GLY A 61 -3.38 -3.01 -7.54
N THR A 62 -3.18 -1.98 -8.36
CA THR A 62 -4.12 -1.59 -9.41
C THR A 62 -4.26 -2.68 -10.49
N GLU A 63 -3.16 -3.27 -10.91
CA GLU A 63 -3.13 -4.36 -11.89
C GLU A 63 -3.80 -5.61 -11.34
N LEU A 64 -3.53 -5.95 -10.07
CA LEU A 64 -4.17 -7.07 -9.38
C LEU A 64 -5.70 -6.89 -9.35
N LEU A 65 -6.18 -5.71 -8.98
CA LEU A 65 -7.63 -5.44 -8.91
C LEU A 65 -8.30 -5.45 -10.29
N LYS A 66 -7.62 -4.99 -11.34
CA LYS A 66 -8.11 -5.12 -12.72
C LYS A 66 -8.24 -6.58 -13.15
N ASN A 67 -7.28 -7.42 -12.77
CA ASN A 67 -7.33 -8.86 -13.07
C ASN A 67 -8.48 -9.58 -12.33
N GLU A 68 -8.91 -9.05 -11.17
CA GLU A 68 -10.11 -9.49 -10.46
C GLU A 68 -11.42 -8.97 -11.10
N GLY A 69 -11.36 -8.23 -12.22
CA GLY A 69 -12.50 -7.65 -12.90
C GLY A 69 -13.06 -6.37 -12.25
N ILE A 70 -12.34 -5.78 -11.30
CA ILE A 70 -12.78 -4.60 -10.55
C ILE A 70 -12.41 -3.33 -11.33
N LYS A 71 -13.40 -2.48 -11.60
CA LYS A 71 -13.17 -1.17 -12.22
C LYS A 71 -12.45 -0.23 -11.25
N ILE A 72 -11.40 0.42 -11.75
CA ILE A 72 -10.56 1.33 -10.96
C ILE A 72 -10.90 2.79 -11.25
N ILE A 73 -11.07 3.58 -10.18
CA ILE A 73 -11.19 5.02 -10.21
C ILE A 73 -10.15 5.58 -9.25
N SER A 74 -9.09 6.19 -9.78
CA SER A 74 -8.01 6.80 -8.99
C SER A 74 -7.92 8.28 -9.32
N LEU A 75 -7.74 9.14 -8.30
CA LEU A 75 -7.65 10.59 -8.49
C LEU A 75 -6.21 11.03 -8.79
N THR A 76 -5.22 10.38 -8.18
CA THR A 76 -3.81 10.72 -8.38
C THR A 76 -2.93 9.49 -8.18
N SER A 77 -1.65 9.61 -8.52
CA SER A 77 -0.66 8.55 -8.30
C SER A 77 0.62 9.11 -7.68
N VAL A 78 1.32 8.25 -6.92
CA VAL A 78 2.70 8.50 -6.49
C VAL A 78 3.61 7.82 -7.51
N ASP A 79 4.07 8.57 -8.48
CA ASP A 79 4.96 8.13 -9.54
C ASP A 79 6.16 9.09 -9.69
N ILE A 80 7.04 8.78 -10.63
CA ILE A 80 8.26 9.57 -10.82
C ILE A 80 7.98 11.04 -11.16
N LYS A 81 6.89 11.34 -11.86
CA LYS A 81 6.53 12.71 -12.25
C LYS A 81 6.24 13.61 -11.05
N LEU A 82 5.66 13.03 -9.97
CA LEU A 82 5.46 13.74 -8.70
C LEU A 82 6.80 14.19 -8.12
N PHE A 83 7.80 13.31 -8.11
CA PHE A 83 9.12 13.60 -7.54
C PHE A 83 9.97 14.50 -8.43
N GLU A 84 9.87 14.37 -9.75
CA GLU A 84 10.47 15.30 -10.70
C GLU A 84 9.92 16.72 -10.50
N ARG A 85 8.61 16.84 -10.29
CA ARG A 85 8.00 18.13 -9.99
C ARG A 85 8.44 18.69 -8.64
N ALA A 86 8.59 17.85 -7.62
CA ALA A 86 9.12 18.28 -6.32
C ALA A 86 10.58 18.77 -6.42
N PHE A 87 11.38 18.15 -7.27
CA PHE A 87 12.76 18.59 -7.56
C PHE A 87 12.78 19.94 -8.30
N GLU A 88 11.97 20.11 -9.33
CA GLU A 88 11.85 21.39 -10.05
C GLU A 88 11.46 22.54 -9.14
N LEU A 89 10.61 22.28 -8.14
CA LEU A 89 10.16 23.26 -7.14
C LEU A 89 11.18 23.46 -6.00
N GLY A 90 12.33 22.77 -6.01
CA GLY A 90 13.35 22.85 -4.97
C GLY A 90 12.94 22.23 -3.63
N ILE A 91 11.88 21.41 -3.59
CA ILE A 91 11.40 20.72 -2.37
C ILE A 91 12.34 19.59 -2.00
N ILE A 92 12.89 18.88 -2.99
CA ILE A 92 13.88 17.83 -2.82
C ILE A 92 15.13 18.15 -3.64
N ASN A 93 16.29 17.62 -3.23
CA ASN A 93 17.55 17.77 -3.96
C ASN A 93 17.78 16.64 -4.98
N SER A 94 18.85 16.75 -5.78
CA SER A 94 19.18 15.78 -6.82
C SER A 94 19.51 14.38 -6.27
N ALA A 95 20.13 14.29 -5.09
CA ALA A 95 20.43 13.02 -4.44
C ALA A 95 19.15 12.28 -4.02
N SER A 96 18.20 13.02 -3.43
CA SER A 96 16.88 12.47 -3.07
C SER A 96 16.11 12.02 -4.31
N LEU A 97 16.12 12.81 -5.40
CA LEU A 97 15.45 12.42 -6.63
C LEU A 97 16.04 11.13 -7.22
N LYS A 98 17.39 11.02 -7.21
CA LYS A 98 18.07 9.80 -7.68
C LYS A 98 17.64 8.58 -6.89
N MET A 99 17.68 8.67 -5.55
CA MET A 99 17.26 7.58 -4.66
C MET A 99 15.80 7.16 -4.88
N LEU A 100 14.90 8.15 -5.09
CA LEU A 100 13.49 7.88 -5.37
C LEU A 100 13.29 7.19 -6.74
N LYS A 101 14.08 7.55 -7.76
CA LYS A 101 14.07 6.87 -9.06
C LYS A 101 14.48 5.41 -8.91
N GLU A 102 15.61 5.14 -8.25
CA GLU A 102 16.09 3.79 -7.96
C GLU A 102 15.05 2.96 -7.20
N PHE A 103 14.40 3.55 -6.19
CA PHE A 103 13.34 2.88 -5.43
C PHE A 103 12.09 2.56 -6.26
N ILE A 104 11.70 3.44 -7.19
CA ILE A 104 10.54 3.19 -8.06
C ILE A 104 10.85 2.10 -9.08
N ASP A 105 12.07 2.09 -9.62
CA ASP A 105 12.50 1.11 -10.62
C ASP A 105 12.62 -0.30 -10.01
N ASP A 106 13.27 -0.42 -8.86
CA ASP A 106 13.39 -1.68 -8.13
C ASP A 106 13.30 -1.46 -6.60
N PRO A 107 12.09 -1.47 -6.03
CA PRO A 107 11.91 -1.28 -4.58
C PRO A 107 12.57 -2.38 -3.73
N TYR A 108 12.63 -3.61 -4.26
CA TYR A 108 13.21 -4.74 -3.55
C TYR A 108 14.73 -4.59 -3.42
N GLU A 109 15.41 -4.41 -4.55
CA GLU A 109 16.88 -4.29 -4.57
C GLU A 109 17.35 -3.01 -3.86
N THR A 110 16.63 -1.90 -4.03
CA THR A 110 16.94 -0.65 -3.33
C THR A 110 16.83 -0.83 -1.81
N MET A 111 15.78 -1.48 -1.31
CA MET A 111 15.64 -1.75 0.11
C MET A 111 16.70 -2.74 0.62
N ARG A 112 17.00 -3.78 -0.16
CA ARG A 112 18.06 -4.74 0.16
C ARG A 112 19.41 -4.04 0.33
N ASN A 113 19.79 -3.21 -0.63
CA ASN A 113 21.06 -2.46 -0.61
C ASN A 113 21.10 -1.48 0.57
N PHE A 114 19.99 -0.83 0.88
CA PHE A 114 19.88 0.04 2.07
C PHE A 114 20.12 -0.76 3.35
N LEU A 115 19.48 -1.91 3.53
CA LEU A 115 19.60 -2.73 4.74
C LEU A 115 21.03 -3.30 4.91
N ILE A 116 21.71 -3.63 3.80
CA ILE A 116 23.10 -4.09 3.81
C ILE A 116 24.04 -2.93 4.19
N ALA A 117 23.81 -1.73 3.64
CA ALA A 117 24.64 -0.55 3.90
C ALA A 117 24.41 0.04 5.30
N HIS A 118 23.26 -0.21 5.92
CA HIS A 118 22.82 0.39 7.18
C HIS A 118 22.36 -0.67 8.21
N PRO A 119 23.27 -1.56 8.68
CA PRO A 119 22.90 -2.58 9.67
C PRO A 119 22.42 -1.96 10.99
N GLU A 120 22.90 -0.76 11.34
CA GLU A 120 22.45 0.03 12.50
C GLU A 120 20.93 0.31 12.47
N PHE A 121 20.35 0.50 11.29
CA PHE A 121 18.90 0.70 11.14
C PHE A 121 18.10 -0.50 11.66
N ILE A 122 18.57 -1.71 11.41
CA ILE A 122 17.94 -2.95 11.92
C ILE A 122 18.03 -2.98 13.44
N GLU A 123 19.23 -2.71 14.01
CA GLU A 123 19.44 -2.74 15.44
C GLU A 123 18.60 -1.69 16.17
N GLU A 124 18.55 -0.47 15.67
CA GLU A 124 17.75 0.62 16.25
C GLU A 124 16.26 0.33 16.15
N SER A 125 15.81 -0.19 15.00
CA SER A 125 14.40 -0.55 14.79
C SER A 125 13.95 -1.69 15.70
N LEU A 126 14.83 -2.65 16.04
CA LEU A 126 14.53 -3.70 17.03
C LEU A 126 14.36 -3.15 18.45
N LYS A 127 14.99 -2.02 18.76
CA LYS A 127 14.91 -1.32 20.07
C LYS A 127 13.80 -0.27 20.12
N ALA A 128 13.06 -0.07 19.02
CA ALA A 128 12.00 0.93 18.98
C ALA A 128 10.91 0.67 20.03
N THR A 129 10.39 1.74 20.62
CA THR A 129 9.44 1.68 21.73
C THR A 129 8.01 1.34 21.28
N ASP A 130 7.67 1.59 20.03
CA ASP A 130 6.39 1.17 19.48
C ASP A 130 6.37 -0.35 19.23
N PRO A 131 5.26 -1.04 19.53
CA PRO A 131 5.24 -2.50 19.45
C PRO A 131 5.22 -3.05 18.00
N LYS A 132 4.96 -2.21 17.02
CA LYS A 132 4.80 -2.61 15.61
C LYS A 132 6.14 -2.69 14.88
N THR A 133 7.05 -1.75 15.13
CA THR A 133 8.34 -1.66 14.43
C THR A 133 9.23 -2.87 14.71
N PRO A 134 9.50 -3.28 15.97
CA PRO A 134 10.28 -4.48 16.24
C PRO A 134 9.65 -5.76 15.65
N GLY A 135 8.31 -5.86 15.66
CA GLY A 135 7.61 -7.00 15.08
C GLY A 135 7.80 -7.11 13.57
N ARG A 136 7.80 -5.99 12.86
CA ARG A 136 8.05 -5.95 11.40
C ARG A 136 9.48 -6.34 11.06
N ILE A 137 10.45 -5.85 11.83
CA ILE A 137 11.86 -6.20 11.61
C ILE A 137 12.13 -7.67 11.90
N ARG A 138 11.58 -8.24 12.98
CA ARG A 138 11.69 -9.68 13.23
C ARG A 138 11.11 -10.49 12.08
N ASN A 139 9.91 -10.16 11.61
CA ASN A 139 9.32 -10.83 10.45
C ASN A 139 10.19 -10.73 9.20
N LEU A 140 10.84 -9.58 8.96
CA LEU A 140 11.76 -9.37 7.85
C LEU A 140 12.98 -10.32 7.98
N LEU A 141 13.56 -10.41 9.16
CA LEU A 141 14.75 -11.25 9.41
C LEU A 141 14.44 -12.75 9.44
N ASP A 142 13.33 -13.14 10.08
CA ASP A 142 12.93 -14.54 10.23
C ASP A 142 12.61 -15.18 8.88
N ASN A 143 11.94 -14.42 7.99
CA ASN A 143 11.58 -14.89 6.66
C ASN A 143 12.60 -14.50 5.58
N ASP A 144 13.70 -13.86 5.96
CA ASP A 144 14.76 -13.38 5.06
C ASP A 144 14.22 -12.67 3.81
N LEU A 145 13.27 -11.74 4.02
CA LEU A 145 12.47 -11.13 2.96
C LEU A 145 13.30 -10.41 1.89
N TYR A 146 14.55 -10.07 2.18
CA TYR A 146 15.48 -9.37 1.28
C TYR A 146 16.76 -10.15 1.02
N ASN A 147 16.79 -11.47 1.29
CA ASN A 147 17.97 -12.31 1.10
C ASN A 147 19.23 -11.69 1.74
N LEU A 148 19.13 -11.27 3.00
CA LEU A 148 20.23 -10.65 3.74
C LEU A 148 21.23 -11.67 4.29
N LYS A 149 20.81 -12.95 4.40
CA LYS A 149 21.63 -14.02 4.97
C LYS A 149 22.61 -14.63 3.94
N GLY A 150 22.55 -14.20 2.69
CA GLY A 150 23.50 -14.42 1.58
C GLY A 150 23.75 -15.88 1.26
#